data_b10d894a2423985bddfbb086ba909298
#
_entry.id   b10d894a2423985bddfbb086ba909298
#
_cell.length_a   1.000
_cell.length_b   1.000
_cell.length_c   1.000
_cell.angle_alpha   90.00
_cell.angle_beta   90.00
_cell.angle_gamma   90.00
#
_symmetry.space_group_name_H-M   'P 1'
#
loop_
_entity.id
_entity.type
_entity.pdbx_description
1 polymer ?
#
loop_
_entity_poly.entity_id
_entity_poly.type
_entity_poly.pdbx_seq_one_letter_code
_entity_poly.pdbx_strand_id
1 'polypeptide(L)'
;MEKLLNILSHRREHNSTGELSFALKYLSQFEPMYDLNNDVIAYRFDNTHPDDRSRVLFSCHIDTMHRSNPERVFQEVYFDSFSNQVFIDSSDDCLGADDGAGVFLLLEMIDRGVHGAFIFHRGEEKGGIGSRAMVEHHSDWLASFTHAIAFDRRGKQSIITHQGTCRGASDKCAQFIIDTIGMNHALDDTGTYTDTREYFGLIPECFNFSIGYESEHSSKETLDTDYLFKLRDRITSIEWGALELPIDRVPNYSDYDDKYSRYDSGAYYSIFDNPDLDEVLYMDKSEIVKFIKNNKPEKIADILSDLINHAFELDDYIAQGNSQYMRDDYADYHSFNDSPIDERASLLKASNQSELDLESSYSG
;
A
#
# COMPACT_ATOMS: atom_id res chain seq x y z
N MET A 1 -25.80 2.23 -5.78
CA MET A 1 -25.37 3.58 -6.14
C MET A 1 -25.03 4.43 -4.90
N GLU A 2 -25.98 4.68 -3.99
CA GLU A 2 -25.76 5.56 -2.83
C GLU A 2 -24.51 5.20 -2.00
N LYS A 3 -24.32 3.90 -1.67
CA LYS A 3 -23.14 3.42 -0.92
C LYS A 3 -21.84 3.76 -1.65
N LEU A 4 -21.78 3.57 -2.98
CA LEU A 4 -20.61 3.90 -3.80
C LEU A 4 -20.30 5.40 -3.77
N LEU A 5 -21.30 6.25 -4.04
CA LEU A 5 -21.13 7.71 -4.01
C LEU A 5 -20.69 8.21 -2.64
N ASN A 6 -21.22 7.62 -1.57
CA ASN A 6 -20.80 7.92 -0.20
C ASN A 6 -19.35 7.52 0.10
N ILE A 7 -18.87 6.40 -0.46
CA ILE A 7 -17.46 6.00 -0.37
C ILE A 7 -16.57 7.01 -1.09
N LEU A 8 -16.89 7.33 -2.34
CA LEU A 8 -16.11 8.23 -3.19
C LEU A 8 -16.17 9.70 -2.74
N SER A 9 -17.18 10.08 -1.94
CA SER A 9 -17.23 11.43 -1.36
C SER A 9 -16.19 11.68 -0.27
N HIS A 10 -15.52 10.65 0.26
CA HIS A 10 -14.48 10.82 1.27
C HIS A 10 -13.12 11.04 0.61
N ARG A 11 -12.42 12.06 1.06
CA ARG A 11 -11.02 12.31 0.73
C ARG A 11 -10.18 11.52 1.73
N ARG A 12 -9.36 10.59 1.26
CA ARG A 12 -8.72 9.59 2.13
C ARG A 12 -7.19 9.57 1.98
N GLU A 13 -6.57 10.76 1.90
CA GLU A 13 -5.11 10.80 1.94
C GLU A 13 -4.58 10.04 3.17
N HIS A 14 -3.51 9.29 2.98
CA HIS A 14 -2.93 8.47 4.06
C HIS A 14 -2.62 9.32 5.31
N ASN A 15 -3.00 8.83 6.49
CA ASN A 15 -2.90 9.49 7.80
C ASN A 15 -3.70 10.79 7.95
N SER A 16 -4.63 11.09 7.03
CA SER A 16 -5.52 12.26 7.14
C SER A 16 -6.73 12.01 8.05
N THR A 17 -7.36 13.11 8.48
CA THR A 17 -8.66 13.05 9.17
C THR A 17 -9.72 12.36 8.30
N GLY A 18 -9.65 12.50 6.98
CA GLY A 18 -10.58 11.88 6.05
C GLY A 18 -10.44 10.37 6.00
N GLU A 19 -9.22 9.84 5.94
CA GLU A 19 -8.96 8.40 6.03
C GLU A 19 -9.44 7.82 7.37
N LEU A 20 -9.14 8.50 8.48
CA LEU A 20 -9.60 8.07 9.81
C LEU A 20 -11.12 8.07 9.91
N SER A 21 -11.79 9.14 9.44
CA SER A 21 -13.25 9.23 9.41
C SER A 21 -13.88 8.12 8.59
N PHE A 22 -13.26 7.80 7.44
CA PHE A 22 -13.68 6.70 6.57
C PHE A 22 -13.56 5.35 7.27
N ALA A 23 -12.40 5.07 7.87
CA ALA A 23 -12.15 3.83 8.59
C ALA A 23 -13.14 3.64 9.75
N LEU A 24 -13.40 4.69 10.54
CA LEU A 24 -14.39 4.66 11.63
C LEU A 24 -15.80 4.35 11.11
N LYS A 25 -16.17 4.88 9.96
CA LYS A 25 -17.52 4.72 9.41
C LYS A 25 -17.76 3.34 8.78
N TYR A 26 -16.78 2.82 8.03
CA TYR A 26 -16.97 1.64 7.21
C TYR A 26 -16.25 0.39 7.73
N LEU A 27 -15.15 0.56 8.47
CA LEU A 27 -14.26 -0.53 8.85
C LEU A 27 -14.17 -0.79 10.36
N SER A 28 -14.82 0.01 11.19
CA SER A 28 -14.79 -0.14 12.66
C SER A 28 -15.34 -1.47 13.18
N GLN A 29 -16.11 -2.19 12.36
CA GLN A 29 -16.63 -3.52 12.66
C GLN A 29 -15.63 -4.64 12.34
N PHE A 30 -14.55 -4.36 11.65
CA PHE A 30 -13.52 -5.32 11.25
C PHE A 30 -12.34 -5.29 12.22
N GLU A 31 -11.56 -6.36 12.23
CA GLU A 31 -10.40 -6.49 13.11
C GLU A 31 -9.25 -5.62 12.60
N PRO A 32 -8.76 -4.65 13.38
CA PRO A 32 -7.58 -3.89 13.01
C PRO A 32 -6.33 -4.75 13.14
N MET A 33 -5.44 -4.66 12.15
CA MET A 33 -4.11 -5.26 12.15
C MET A 33 -3.10 -4.19 12.52
N TYR A 34 -2.12 -4.54 13.34
CA TYR A 34 -1.16 -3.59 13.90
C TYR A 34 0.27 -3.96 13.53
N ASP A 35 1.12 -2.94 13.38
CA ASP A 35 2.57 -3.10 13.37
C ASP A 35 3.15 -3.16 14.78
N LEU A 36 4.50 -3.20 14.89
CA LEU A 36 5.20 -3.21 16.18
C LEU A 36 5.05 -1.92 17.00
N ASN A 37 4.71 -0.80 16.36
CA ASN A 37 4.47 0.48 17.02
C ASN A 37 3.02 0.63 17.49
N ASN A 38 2.20 -0.39 17.26
CA ASN A 38 0.77 -0.38 17.51
C ASN A 38 -0.01 0.59 16.61
N ASP A 39 0.53 0.88 15.41
CA ASP A 39 -0.18 1.61 14.37
C ASP A 39 -1.06 0.65 13.55
N VAL A 40 -2.27 1.09 13.22
CA VAL A 40 -3.17 0.30 12.38
C VAL A 40 -2.69 0.34 10.94
N ILE A 41 -2.31 -0.81 10.41
CA ILE A 41 -1.76 -0.98 9.05
C ILE A 41 -2.78 -1.51 8.04
N ALA A 42 -3.80 -2.21 8.54
CA ALA A 42 -4.90 -2.74 7.73
C ALA A 42 -6.11 -3.06 8.62
N TYR A 43 -7.25 -3.35 7.98
CA TYR A 43 -8.43 -3.94 8.62
C TYR A 43 -8.76 -5.25 7.93
N ARG A 44 -9.08 -6.29 8.71
CA ARG A 44 -9.42 -7.60 8.15
C ARG A 44 -10.80 -8.08 8.58
N PHE A 45 -11.41 -8.87 7.70
CA PHE A 45 -12.56 -9.72 7.99
C PHE A 45 -12.28 -11.11 7.40
N ASP A 46 -12.44 -12.16 8.17
CA ASP A 46 -12.16 -13.54 7.74
C ASP A 46 -13.35 -14.44 8.09
N ASN A 47 -14.03 -14.93 7.07
CA ASN A 47 -15.10 -15.92 7.18
C ASN A 47 -14.78 -17.20 6.40
N THR A 48 -13.49 -17.50 6.17
CA THR A 48 -13.06 -18.75 5.56
C THR A 48 -13.54 -19.95 6.41
N HIS A 49 -13.92 -21.03 5.74
CA HIS A 49 -14.33 -22.25 6.41
C HIS A 49 -13.24 -23.32 6.31
N PRO A 50 -13.05 -24.21 7.31
CA PRO A 50 -12.09 -25.31 7.22
C PRO A 50 -12.26 -26.24 6.02
N ASP A 51 -13.49 -26.32 5.49
CA ASP A 51 -13.81 -27.15 4.33
C ASP A 51 -13.66 -26.42 2.98
N ASP A 52 -13.24 -25.15 2.98
CA ASP A 52 -12.99 -24.42 1.75
C ASP A 52 -11.87 -25.08 0.96
N ARG A 53 -12.12 -25.32 -0.34
CA ARG A 53 -11.16 -25.97 -1.26
C ARG A 53 -10.03 -25.05 -1.65
N SER A 54 -10.30 -23.75 -1.69
CA SER A 54 -9.30 -22.71 -1.89
C SER A 54 -9.47 -21.62 -0.86
N ARG A 55 -8.37 -21.22 -0.23
CA ARG A 55 -8.37 -20.11 0.71
C ARG A 55 -7.97 -18.83 -0.03
N VAL A 56 -8.96 -17.96 -0.22
CA VAL A 56 -8.81 -16.74 -1.00
C VAL A 56 -8.78 -15.52 -0.08
N LEU A 57 -7.77 -14.66 -0.28
CA LEU A 57 -7.66 -13.34 0.31
C LEU A 57 -8.06 -12.29 -0.73
N PHE A 58 -9.10 -11.52 -0.47
CA PHE A 58 -9.51 -10.37 -1.27
C PHE A 58 -8.91 -9.09 -0.71
N SER A 59 -8.33 -8.25 -1.56
CA SER A 59 -7.50 -7.12 -1.17
C SER A 59 -7.93 -5.84 -1.87
N CYS A 60 -7.91 -4.74 -1.12
CA CYS A 60 -8.01 -3.36 -1.61
C CYS A 60 -7.26 -2.43 -0.66
N HIS A 61 -7.07 -1.15 -1.05
CA HIS A 61 -6.56 -0.14 -0.14
C HIS A 61 -7.57 0.99 0.12
N ILE A 62 -7.43 1.67 1.25
CA ILE A 62 -8.39 2.69 1.67
C ILE A 62 -7.91 4.12 1.42
N ASP A 63 -6.60 4.33 1.40
CA ASP A 63 -6.02 5.64 1.12
C ASP A 63 -6.16 6.04 -0.36
N THR A 64 -5.95 7.30 -0.66
CA THR A 64 -6.12 7.89 -2.00
C THR A 64 -5.13 9.03 -2.22
N MET A 65 -4.88 9.38 -3.48
CA MET A 65 -3.97 10.47 -3.89
C MET A 65 -4.53 11.88 -3.73
N HIS A 66 -5.43 12.13 -2.77
CA HIS A 66 -5.82 13.49 -2.43
C HIS A 66 -4.63 14.23 -1.81
N ARG A 67 -4.28 15.41 -2.35
CA ARG A 67 -3.09 16.19 -1.94
C ARG A 67 -3.44 17.58 -1.44
N SER A 68 -4.54 18.18 -1.92
CA SER A 68 -4.94 19.52 -1.53
C SER A 68 -5.84 19.51 -0.31
N ASN A 69 -5.62 20.47 0.60
CA ASN A 69 -6.45 20.69 1.76
C ASN A 69 -6.68 19.42 2.63
N PRO A 70 -5.68 18.95 3.36
CA PRO A 70 -5.71 17.68 4.12
C PRO A 70 -6.77 17.67 5.24
N GLU A 71 -7.31 18.82 5.64
CA GLU A 71 -8.39 18.92 6.64
C GLU A 71 -9.78 18.70 6.02
N ARG A 72 -9.89 18.77 4.69
CA ARG A 72 -11.16 18.55 3.99
C ARG A 72 -11.47 17.07 3.92
N VAL A 73 -12.45 16.63 4.68
CA VAL A 73 -12.85 15.21 4.77
C VAL A 73 -13.70 14.75 3.59
N PHE A 74 -14.49 15.66 2.97
CA PHE A 74 -15.44 15.33 1.93
C PHE A 74 -15.23 16.14 0.65
N GLN A 75 -15.61 15.54 -0.47
CA GLN A 75 -15.70 16.17 -1.78
C GLN A 75 -17.08 15.95 -2.39
N GLU A 76 -17.44 16.76 -3.41
CA GLU A 76 -18.65 16.56 -4.21
C GLU A 76 -18.35 15.57 -5.32
N VAL A 77 -19.25 14.58 -5.47
CA VAL A 77 -19.15 13.52 -6.46
C VAL A 77 -20.40 13.54 -7.32
N TYR A 78 -20.23 13.51 -8.62
CA TYR A 78 -21.30 13.61 -9.60
C TYR A 78 -21.47 12.27 -10.32
N PHE A 79 -22.72 11.94 -10.60
CA PHE A 79 -23.08 10.78 -11.40
C PHE A 79 -23.83 11.24 -12.66
N ASP A 80 -23.28 10.91 -13.82
CA ASP A 80 -23.99 11.08 -15.10
C ASP A 80 -24.69 9.78 -15.48
N SER A 81 -26.02 9.79 -15.41
CA SER A 81 -26.85 8.64 -15.75
C SER A 81 -26.91 8.34 -17.25
N PHE A 82 -26.44 9.24 -18.10
CA PHE A 82 -26.39 9.00 -19.54
C PHE A 82 -25.15 8.20 -19.95
N SER A 83 -24.00 8.52 -19.37
CA SER A 83 -22.74 7.81 -19.61
C SER A 83 -22.45 6.70 -18.61
N ASN A 84 -23.24 6.61 -17.52
CA ASN A 84 -22.99 5.75 -16.35
C ASN A 84 -21.62 6.00 -15.70
N GLN A 85 -21.12 7.24 -15.75
CA GLN A 85 -19.85 7.63 -15.17
C GLN A 85 -20.04 8.38 -13.85
N VAL A 86 -19.16 8.07 -12.88
CA VAL A 86 -18.95 8.90 -11.70
C VAL A 86 -17.68 9.72 -11.90
N PHE A 87 -17.71 10.99 -11.50
CA PHE A 87 -16.61 11.95 -11.65
C PHE A 87 -16.68 13.05 -10.58
N ILE A 88 -15.67 13.89 -10.52
CA ILE A 88 -15.57 15.06 -9.63
C ILE A 88 -15.53 16.36 -10.45
N ASP A 89 -15.70 17.50 -9.78
CA ASP A 89 -15.34 18.78 -10.37
C ASP A 89 -13.84 18.85 -10.60
N SER A 90 -13.42 19.47 -11.70
CA SER A 90 -12.01 19.62 -12.07
C SER A 90 -11.16 20.44 -11.08
N SER A 91 -11.78 21.05 -10.07
CA SER A 91 -11.11 21.76 -8.97
C SER A 91 -10.62 20.84 -7.87
N ASP A 92 -11.07 19.59 -7.83
CA ASP A 92 -10.59 18.57 -6.86
C ASP A 92 -9.41 17.77 -7.44
N ASP A 93 -8.66 17.07 -6.56
CA ASP A 93 -7.41 16.39 -6.94
C ASP A 93 -7.66 15.12 -7.74
N CYS A 94 -8.49 14.22 -7.19
CA CYS A 94 -8.87 12.95 -7.78
C CYS A 94 -10.26 12.52 -7.26
N LEU A 95 -10.88 11.57 -7.95
CA LEU A 95 -12.14 10.96 -7.51
C LEU A 95 -11.91 10.00 -6.33
N GLY A 96 -10.76 9.35 -6.28
CA GLY A 96 -10.45 8.30 -5.33
C GLY A 96 -11.22 7.01 -5.61
N ALA A 97 -11.54 6.74 -6.89
CA ALA A 97 -12.03 5.43 -7.33
C ALA A 97 -10.92 4.39 -7.26
N ASP A 98 -9.70 4.80 -7.41
CA ASP A 98 -8.48 4.18 -6.95
C ASP A 98 -8.28 4.48 -5.45
N ASP A 99 -8.50 3.58 -4.48
CA ASP A 99 -9.16 2.28 -4.65
C ASP A 99 -10.53 2.23 -3.93
N GLY A 100 -11.28 3.33 -3.97
CA GLY A 100 -12.65 3.37 -3.42
C GLY A 100 -13.61 2.41 -4.10
N ALA A 101 -13.36 2.05 -5.37
CA ALA A 101 -14.14 1.06 -6.09
C ALA A 101 -13.84 -0.36 -5.60
N GLY A 102 -12.58 -0.70 -5.30
CA GLY A 102 -12.22 -1.96 -4.66
C GLY A 102 -12.79 -2.08 -3.25
N VAL A 103 -12.71 -1.02 -2.45
CA VAL A 103 -13.38 -1.00 -1.13
C VAL A 103 -14.89 -1.27 -1.26
N PHE A 104 -15.56 -0.65 -2.24
CA PHE A 104 -16.97 -0.91 -2.50
C PHE A 104 -17.22 -2.38 -2.83
N LEU A 105 -16.41 -3.00 -3.70
CA LEU A 105 -16.54 -4.40 -4.07
C LEU A 105 -16.38 -5.34 -2.87
N LEU A 106 -15.34 -5.14 -2.06
CA LEU A 106 -15.11 -5.97 -0.88
C LEU A 106 -16.25 -5.86 0.12
N LEU A 107 -16.75 -4.65 0.39
CA LEU A 107 -17.89 -4.45 1.28
C LEU A 107 -19.17 -5.10 0.74
N GLU A 108 -19.41 -5.07 -0.59
CA GLU A 108 -20.54 -5.77 -1.21
C GLU A 108 -20.41 -7.31 -1.13
N MET A 109 -19.20 -7.83 -1.27
CA MET A 109 -18.92 -9.26 -1.11
C MET A 109 -19.19 -9.72 0.34
N ILE A 110 -18.73 -8.97 1.34
CA ILE A 110 -18.95 -9.24 2.76
C ILE A 110 -20.45 -9.19 3.08
N ASP A 111 -21.16 -8.14 2.66
CA ASP A 111 -22.59 -7.96 2.90
C ASP A 111 -23.44 -9.10 2.30
N ARG A 112 -22.96 -9.71 1.22
CA ARG A 112 -23.62 -10.84 0.56
C ARG A 112 -23.13 -12.21 1.04
N GLY A 113 -22.26 -12.24 2.05
CA GLY A 113 -21.78 -13.46 2.68
C GLY A 113 -20.84 -14.29 1.82
N VAL A 114 -20.08 -13.66 0.93
CA VAL A 114 -19.06 -14.35 0.12
C VAL A 114 -18.00 -14.94 1.06
N HIS A 115 -17.69 -16.22 0.90
CA HIS A 115 -16.64 -16.88 1.69
C HIS A 115 -15.25 -16.45 1.22
N GLY A 116 -14.39 -16.10 2.18
CA GLY A 116 -13.01 -15.68 1.96
C GLY A 116 -12.50 -14.79 3.10
N ALA A 117 -11.26 -14.41 3.03
CA ALA A 117 -10.71 -13.36 3.86
C ALA A 117 -10.64 -12.04 3.06
N PHE A 118 -10.83 -10.94 3.75
CA PHE A 118 -10.88 -9.60 3.17
C PHE A 118 -9.91 -8.71 3.93
N ILE A 119 -9.08 -7.95 3.20
CA ILE A 119 -8.12 -7.03 3.79
C ILE A 119 -8.22 -5.66 3.11
N PHE A 120 -8.25 -4.61 3.93
CA PHE A 120 -8.31 -3.21 3.54
C PHE A 120 -7.02 -2.56 4.03
N HIS A 121 -6.07 -2.35 3.14
CA HIS A 121 -4.75 -1.81 3.48
C HIS A 121 -4.78 -0.31 3.68
N ARG A 122 -3.78 0.19 4.40
CA ARG A 122 -3.48 1.61 4.55
C ARG A 122 -2.11 1.91 3.96
N GLY A 123 -2.00 3.03 3.24
CA GLY A 123 -0.72 3.53 2.74
C GLY A 123 -0.19 2.79 1.50
N GLU A 124 -1.07 2.28 0.63
CA GLU A 124 -0.68 1.75 -0.68
C GLU A 124 -0.04 2.85 -1.51
N GLU A 125 -0.66 4.03 -1.58
CA GLU A 125 -0.26 5.23 -2.30
C GLU A 125 1.04 5.88 -1.75
N LYS A 126 1.50 5.40 -0.61
CA LYS A 126 2.79 5.78 0.01
C LYS A 126 3.80 4.63 -0.07
N GLY A 127 3.64 3.76 -1.07
CA GLY A 127 4.53 2.65 -1.37
C GLY A 127 4.24 1.38 -0.56
N GLY A 128 2.97 1.07 -0.31
CA GLY A 128 2.56 -0.20 0.30
C GLY A 128 2.93 -0.32 1.79
N ILE A 129 2.85 0.77 2.55
CA ILE A 129 3.22 0.76 3.98
C ILE A 129 2.49 -0.36 4.72
N GLY A 130 1.17 -0.46 4.54
CA GLY A 130 0.35 -1.47 5.22
C GLY A 130 0.66 -2.89 4.79
N SER A 131 0.75 -3.14 3.48
CA SER A 131 1.01 -4.49 2.96
C SER A 131 2.41 -5.00 3.30
N ARG A 132 3.42 -4.15 3.31
CA ARG A 132 4.77 -4.49 3.78
C ARG A 132 4.77 -4.86 5.25
N ALA A 133 4.15 -4.04 6.09
CA ALA A 133 4.03 -4.34 7.51
C ALA A 133 3.23 -5.63 7.76
N MET A 134 2.23 -5.95 6.91
CA MET A 134 1.53 -7.24 6.97
C MET A 134 2.47 -8.42 6.69
N VAL A 135 3.39 -8.32 5.73
CA VAL A 135 4.41 -9.35 5.47
C VAL A 135 5.36 -9.48 6.66
N GLU A 136 5.80 -8.36 7.23
CA GLU A 136 6.76 -8.35 8.34
C GLU A 136 6.17 -8.92 9.63
N HIS A 137 4.91 -8.59 9.96
CA HIS A 137 4.35 -8.87 11.28
C HIS A 137 3.24 -9.93 11.29
N HIS A 138 2.68 -10.27 10.13
CA HIS A 138 1.55 -11.20 9.99
C HIS A 138 1.75 -12.25 8.89
N SER A 139 3.01 -12.59 8.58
CA SER A 139 3.38 -13.55 7.53
C SER A 139 2.71 -14.91 7.67
N ASP A 140 2.57 -15.43 8.89
CA ASP A 140 1.93 -16.73 9.14
C ASP A 140 0.45 -16.74 8.72
N TRP A 141 -0.26 -15.64 8.96
CA TRP A 141 -1.65 -15.49 8.52
C TRP A 141 -1.72 -15.39 6.99
N LEU A 142 -0.87 -14.59 6.36
CA LEU A 142 -0.78 -14.46 4.91
C LEU A 142 -0.45 -15.80 4.25
N ALA A 143 0.53 -16.55 4.77
CA ALA A 143 0.94 -17.84 4.24
C ALA A 143 -0.15 -18.94 4.36
N SER A 144 -1.22 -18.68 5.10
CA SER A 144 -2.37 -19.58 5.17
C SER A 144 -3.27 -19.54 3.93
N PHE A 145 -3.10 -18.55 3.05
CA PHE A 145 -3.89 -18.40 1.82
C PHE A 145 -3.17 -19.04 0.63
N THR A 146 -3.96 -19.48 -0.32
CA THR A 146 -3.46 -20.03 -1.59
C THR A 146 -3.56 -19.02 -2.73
N HIS A 147 -4.48 -18.07 -2.61
CA HIS A 147 -4.78 -17.05 -3.61
C HIS A 147 -4.97 -15.68 -2.95
N ALA A 148 -4.45 -14.63 -3.56
CA ALA A 148 -4.74 -13.24 -3.22
C ALA A 148 -5.25 -12.51 -4.47
N ILE A 149 -6.40 -11.86 -4.34
CA ILE A 149 -7.07 -11.15 -5.44
C ILE A 149 -7.24 -9.69 -5.03
N ALA A 150 -6.47 -8.79 -5.64
CA ALA A 150 -6.67 -7.36 -5.52
C ALA A 150 -7.71 -6.87 -6.53
N PHE A 151 -8.52 -5.90 -6.12
CA PHE A 151 -9.43 -5.15 -6.97
C PHE A 151 -8.94 -3.71 -7.02
N ASP A 152 -7.87 -3.47 -7.79
CA ASP A 152 -7.13 -2.22 -7.78
C ASP A 152 -6.39 -2.03 -9.12
N ARG A 153 -7.09 -2.24 -10.23
CA ARG A 153 -6.54 -1.98 -11.57
C ARG A 153 -7.49 -1.12 -12.38
N ARG A 154 -6.94 -0.08 -13.01
CA ARG A 154 -7.69 0.72 -13.98
C ARG A 154 -8.18 -0.12 -15.16
N GLY A 155 -9.15 0.41 -15.88
CA GLY A 155 -9.70 -0.26 -17.06
C GLY A 155 -10.75 -1.31 -16.72
N LYS A 156 -11.04 -2.17 -17.70
CA LYS A 156 -12.20 -3.07 -17.64
C LYS A 156 -11.91 -4.51 -18.07
N GLN A 157 -10.71 -4.80 -18.51
CA GLN A 157 -10.45 -6.07 -19.21
C GLN A 157 -9.22 -6.81 -18.70
N SER A 158 -8.46 -6.26 -17.78
CA SER A 158 -7.20 -6.85 -17.34
C SER A 158 -7.38 -7.72 -16.10
N ILE A 159 -6.80 -8.90 -16.13
CA ILE A 159 -6.38 -9.66 -14.96
C ILE A 159 -4.87 -9.66 -14.96
N ILE A 160 -4.30 -8.93 -14.02
CA ILE A 160 -2.87 -8.73 -13.89
C ILE A 160 -2.24 -9.98 -13.30
N THR A 161 -1.30 -10.57 -14.03
CA THR A 161 -0.52 -11.75 -13.62
C THR A 161 0.91 -11.41 -13.22
N HIS A 162 1.39 -10.22 -13.59
CA HIS A 162 2.72 -9.71 -13.25
C HIS A 162 2.61 -8.33 -12.64
N GLN A 163 3.51 -8.01 -11.72
CA GLN A 163 3.67 -6.65 -11.22
C GLN A 163 5.13 -6.24 -11.39
N GLY A 164 5.37 -5.26 -12.28
CA GLY A 164 6.65 -4.99 -12.89
C GLY A 164 7.20 -6.22 -13.60
N THR A 165 8.42 -6.68 -13.26
CA THR A 165 9.04 -7.85 -13.88
C THR A 165 8.70 -9.18 -13.21
N CYS A 166 7.99 -9.15 -12.08
CA CYS A 166 7.74 -10.33 -11.27
C CYS A 166 6.38 -10.95 -11.57
N ARG A 167 6.35 -12.25 -11.71
CA ARG A 167 5.11 -13.01 -11.90
C ARG A 167 4.45 -13.27 -10.56
N GLY A 168 3.23 -12.77 -10.37
CA GLY A 168 2.39 -12.98 -9.18
C GLY A 168 1.46 -14.17 -9.31
N ALA A 169 1.02 -14.49 -10.55
CA ALA A 169 0.06 -15.56 -10.79
C ALA A 169 0.36 -16.35 -12.06
N SER A 170 -0.09 -17.60 -12.09
CA SER A 170 0.02 -18.46 -13.27
C SER A 170 -1.08 -18.14 -14.29
N ASP A 171 -0.76 -18.31 -15.58
CA ASP A 171 -1.74 -18.15 -16.67
C ASP A 171 -2.90 -19.13 -16.51
N LYS A 172 -2.62 -20.34 -16.02
CA LYS A 172 -3.61 -21.38 -15.80
C LYS A 172 -4.66 -20.97 -14.75
N CYS A 173 -4.21 -20.43 -13.63
CA CYS A 173 -5.12 -19.97 -12.59
C CYS A 173 -5.89 -18.71 -13.04
N ALA A 174 -5.20 -17.75 -13.65
CA ALA A 174 -5.83 -16.55 -14.19
C ALA A 174 -6.91 -16.88 -15.24
N GLN A 175 -6.64 -17.80 -16.18
CA GLN A 175 -7.63 -18.22 -17.15
C GLN A 175 -8.84 -18.92 -16.51
N PHE A 176 -8.61 -19.76 -15.50
CA PHE A 176 -9.70 -20.39 -14.75
C PHE A 176 -10.63 -19.35 -14.10
N ILE A 177 -10.05 -18.29 -13.52
CA ILE A 177 -10.82 -17.19 -12.91
C ILE A 177 -11.56 -16.38 -13.98
N ILE A 178 -10.93 -16.09 -15.12
CA ILE A 178 -11.60 -15.44 -16.28
C ILE A 178 -12.85 -16.19 -16.69
N ASP A 179 -12.70 -17.50 -16.89
CA ASP A 179 -13.79 -18.38 -17.32
C ASP A 179 -14.92 -18.44 -16.25
N THR A 180 -14.54 -18.43 -14.97
CA THR A 180 -15.49 -18.46 -13.83
C THR A 180 -16.28 -17.16 -13.73
N ILE A 181 -15.63 -16.00 -13.84
CA ILE A 181 -16.29 -14.68 -13.81
C ILE A 181 -17.16 -14.51 -15.05
N GLY A 182 -16.73 -15.01 -16.20
CA GLY A 182 -17.48 -14.97 -17.44
C GLY A 182 -17.73 -13.55 -17.97
N MET A 183 -16.76 -12.67 -17.79
CA MET A 183 -16.68 -11.34 -18.38
C MET A 183 -15.52 -11.31 -19.40
N ASN A 184 -15.44 -10.26 -20.21
CA ASN A 184 -14.41 -10.15 -21.25
C ASN A 184 -13.06 -9.68 -20.70
N HIS A 185 -12.52 -10.45 -19.73
CA HIS A 185 -11.17 -10.23 -19.23
C HIS A 185 -10.13 -10.97 -20.06
N ALA A 186 -8.91 -10.47 -20.05
CA ALA A 186 -7.75 -11.09 -20.64
C ALA A 186 -6.57 -11.05 -19.66
N LEU A 187 -5.66 -11.99 -19.83
CA LEU A 187 -4.38 -11.99 -19.11
C LEU A 187 -3.60 -10.72 -19.50
N ASP A 188 -3.01 -10.08 -18.49
CA ASP A 188 -2.25 -8.85 -18.65
C ASP A 188 -0.99 -8.92 -17.78
N ASP A 189 0.16 -8.75 -18.39
CA ASP A 189 1.48 -8.77 -17.74
C ASP A 189 2.03 -7.35 -17.48
N THR A 190 1.22 -6.31 -17.73
CA THR A 190 1.65 -4.91 -17.66
C THR A 190 1.34 -4.25 -16.31
N GLY A 191 1.08 -5.01 -15.25
CA GLY A 191 0.89 -4.48 -13.91
C GLY A 191 2.15 -3.77 -13.40
N THR A 192 1.95 -2.70 -12.63
CA THR A 192 3.04 -1.97 -11.99
C THR A 192 3.22 -2.39 -10.54
N TYR A 193 2.26 -2.04 -9.70
CA TYR A 193 2.24 -2.31 -8.27
C TYR A 193 0.80 -2.38 -7.76
N THR A 194 0.55 -3.10 -6.71
CA THR A 194 -0.53 -3.04 -5.71
C THR A 194 -0.12 -3.88 -4.50
N ASP A 195 -0.80 -3.77 -3.39
CA ASP A 195 -0.52 -4.45 -2.11
C ASP A 195 -0.23 -5.95 -2.23
N THR A 196 -0.94 -6.68 -3.11
CA THR A 196 -0.69 -8.11 -3.31
C THR A 196 0.69 -8.42 -3.89
N ARG A 197 1.43 -7.42 -4.39
CA ARG A 197 2.82 -7.58 -4.81
C ARG A 197 3.70 -8.02 -3.64
N GLU A 198 3.45 -7.49 -2.47
CA GLU A 198 4.22 -7.80 -1.26
C GLU A 198 4.03 -9.28 -0.84
N TYR A 199 2.96 -9.92 -1.27
CA TYR A 199 2.60 -11.29 -0.89
C TYR A 199 3.16 -12.38 -1.81
N PHE A 200 3.89 -12.03 -2.88
CA PHE A 200 4.39 -12.99 -3.88
C PHE A 200 5.32 -14.06 -3.30
N GLY A 201 6.03 -13.76 -2.20
CA GLY A 201 6.86 -14.72 -1.49
C GLY A 201 6.09 -15.66 -0.55
N LEU A 202 4.82 -15.36 -0.25
CA LEU A 202 4.01 -16.08 0.73
C LEU A 202 2.83 -16.80 0.10
N ILE A 203 2.12 -16.14 -0.83
CA ILE A 203 0.89 -16.64 -1.44
C ILE A 203 1.18 -17.09 -2.88
N PRO A 204 0.82 -18.34 -3.24
CA PRO A 204 1.14 -18.90 -4.56
C PRO A 204 0.60 -18.08 -5.74
N GLU A 205 -0.65 -17.67 -5.70
CA GLU A 205 -1.33 -17.04 -6.83
C GLU A 205 -1.87 -15.66 -6.41
N CYS A 206 -1.26 -14.57 -6.93
CA CYS A 206 -1.62 -13.20 -6.61
C CYS A 206 -2.01 -12.43 -7.88
N PHE A 207 -3.24 -11.91 -7.91
CA PHE A 207 -3.83 -11.21 -9.06
C PHE A 207 -4.17 -9.76 -8.71
N ASN A 208 -4.36 -8.95 -9.77
CA ASN A 208 -5.03 -7.66 -9.64
C ASN A 208 -6.04 -7.49 -10.80
N PHE A 209 -7.26 -7.06 -10.48
CA PHE A 209 -8.38 -6.96 -11.42
C PHE A 209 -8.68 -5.53 -11.80
N SER A 210 -8.96 -5.30 -13.10
CA SER A 210 -9.56 -4.05 -13.56
C SER A 210 -10.95 -3.88 -13.00
N ILE A 211 -11.25 -2.71 -12.42
CA ILE A 211 -12.50 -2.43 -11.72
C ILE A 211 -13.29 -1.23 -12.26
N GLY A 212 -12.84 -0.64 -13.37
CA GLY A 212 -13.62 0.32 -14.16
C GLY A 212 -13.27 1.78 -13.98
N TYR A 213 -12.25 2.13 -13.16
CA TYR A 213 -11.77 3.51 -13.11
C TYR A 213 -10.75 3.77 -14.22
N GLU A 214 -10.58 5.04 -14.55
CA GLU A 214 -9.63 5.53 -15.55
C GLU A 214 -9.06 6.88 -15.09
N SER A 215 -7.84 7.19 -15.53
CA SER A 215 -7.16 8.45 -15.24
C SER A 215 -6.97 8.73 -13.75
N GLU A 216 -6.66 7.68 -13.00
CA GLU A 216 -6.37 7.71 -11.57
C GLU A 216 -5.36 8.82 -11.23
N HIS A 217 -5.31 9.24 -9.96
CA HIS A 217 -4.41 10.26 -9.44
C HIS A 217 -4.54 11.64 -10.12
N SER A 218 -5.67 11.91 -10.76
CA SER A 218 -5.90 13.18 -11.43
C SER A 218 -7.35 13.67 -11.31
N SER A 219 -7.57 14.97 -11.52
CA SER A 219 -8.92 15.56 -11.58
C SER A 219 -9.76 15.08 -12.76
N LYS A 220 -9.22 14.23 -13.62
CA LYS A 220 -9.92 13.59 -14.74
C LYS A 220 -10.33 12.17 -14.44
N GLU A 221 -10.07 11.70 -13.23
CA GLU A 221 -10.45 10.35 -12.81
C GLU A 221 -11.96 10.15 -12.94
N THR A 222 -12.33 9.03 -13.52
CA THR A 222 -13.73 8.61 -13.71
C THR A 222 -13.91 7.15 -13.34
N LEU A 223 -15.15 6.76 -13.03
CA LEU A 223 -15.49 5.37 -12.72
C LEU A 223 -16.73 4.95 -13.53
N ASP A 224 -16.61 3.87 -14.30
CA ASP A 224 -17.73 3.25 -15.01
C ASP A 224 -18.55 2.37 -14.06
N THR A 225 -19.71 2.86 -13.67
CA THR A 225 -20.58 2.16 -12.72
C THR A 225 -21.31 0.98 -13.33
N ASP A 226 -21.57 0.98 -14.64
CA ASP A 226 -22.19 -0.15 -15.33
C ASP A 226 -21.25 -1.38 -15.31
N TYR A 227 -19.97 -1.15 -15.59
CA TYR A 227 -18.96 -2.18 -15.50
C TYR A 227 -18.76 -2.65 -14.04
N LEU A 228 -18.58 -1.73 -13.10
CA LEU A 228 -18.34 -2.05 -11.69
C LEU A 228 -19.48 -2.89 -11.09
N PHE A 229 -20.74 -2.53 -11.38
CA PHE A 229 -21.89 -3.28 -10.86
C PHE A 229 -22.04 -4.65 -11.51
N LYS A 230 -21.72 -4.79 -12.80
CA LYS A 230 -21.65 -6.11 -13.45
C LYS A 230 -20.57 -6.98 -12.83
N LEU A 231 -19.38 -6.43 -12.58
CA LEU A 231 -18.31 -7.15 -11.92
C LEU A 231 -18.73 -7.58 -10.51
N ARG A 232 -19.27 -6.64 -9.70
CA ARG A 232 -19.84 -6.94 -8.38
C ARG A 232 -20.80 -8.11 -8.42
N ASP A 233 -21.79 -8.08 -9.31
CA ASP A 233 -22.81 -9.11 -9.38
C ASP A 233 -22.22 -10.47 -9.79
N ARG A 234 -21.19 -10.49 -10.61
CA ARG A 234 -20.45 -11.70 -10.97
C ARG A 234 -19.67 -12.24 -9.79
N ILE A 235 -18.79 -11.45 -9.19
CA ILE A 235 -17.89 -11.93 -8.12
C ILE A 235 -18.66 -12.32 -6.85
N THR A 236 -19.79 -11.68 -6.57
CA THR A 236 -20.65 -12.01 -5.42
C THR A 236 -21.56 -13.23 -5.65
N SER A 237 -21.72 -13.70 -6.89
CA SER A 237 -22.46 -14.92 -7.23
C SER A 237 -21.61 -16.19 -7.23
N ILE A 238 -20.30 -16.05 -7.07
CA ILE A 238 -19.35 -17.17 -7.07
C ILE A 238 -19.21 -17.73 -5.65
N GLU A 239 -19.35 -19.06 -5.55
CA GLU A 239 -19.08 -19.80 -4.30
C GLU A 239 -17.57 -20.07 -4.16
N TRP A 240 -16.81 -19.02 -3.82
CA TRP A 240 -15.34 -19.03 -3.82
C TRP A 240 -14.75 -20.17 -2.99
N GLY A 241 -15.29 -20.44 -1.81
CA GLY A 241 -14.82 -21.53 -0.95
C GLY A 241 -15.06 -22.93 -1.53
N ALA A 242 -16.02 -23.08 -2.45
CA ALA A 242 -16.30 -24.36 -3.11
C ALA A 242 -15.43 -24.58 -4.36
N LEU A 243 -14.78 -23.55 -4.88
CA LEU A 243 -13.89 -23.66 -6.06
C LEU A 243 -12.58 -24.33 -5.67
N GLU A 244 -12.13 -25.22 -6.54
CA GLU A 244 -10.76 -25.76 -6.53
C GLU A 244 -9.91 -24.95 -7.52
N LEU A 245 -9.46 -23.78 -7.04
CA LEU A 245 -8.67 -22.88 -7.86
C LEU A 245 -7.28 -23.50 -8.13
N PRO A 246 -6.80 -23.47 -9.38
CA PRO A 246 -5.48 -24.01 -9.73
C PRO A 246 -4.36 -23.28 -8.97
N ILE A 247 -3.38 -24.03 -8.50
CA ILE A 247 -2.10 -23.53 -8.01
C ILE A 247 -1.03 -24.09 -8.94
N ASP A 248 -0.35 -23.21 -9.68
CA ASP A 248 0.68 -23.60 -10.66
C ASP A 248 1.98 -22.78 -10.47
N ARG A 249 2.00 -21.90 -9.47
CA ARG A 249 3.15 -21.10 -9.06
C ARG A 249 3.60 -21.52 -7.66
N VAL A 250 4.90 -21.57 -7.45
CA VAL A 250 5.52 -21.75 -6.13
C VAL A 250 5.96 -20.37 -5.65
N PRO A 251 5.57 -19.95 -4.44
CA PRO A 251 6.06 -18.70 -3.86
C PRO A 251 7.58 -18.68 -3.82
N ASN A 252 8.19 -17.59 -4.25
CA ASN A 252 9.64 -17.46 -4.27
C ASN A 252 10.04 -16.08 -3.73
N TYR A 253 10.76 -16.07 -2.61
CA TYR A 253 11.29 -14.85 -2.01
C TYR A 253 12.29 -14.11 -2.91
N SER A 254 12.98 -14.81 -3.82
CA SER A 254 13.87 -14.15 -4.78
C SER A 254 13.12 -13.29 -5.80
N ASP A 255 11.83 -13.56 -6.04
CA ASP A 255 10.98 -12.71 -6.85
C ASP A 255 10.66 -11.38 -6.13
N TYR A 256 10.81 -11.35 -4.81
CA TYR A 256 10.68 -10.16 -3.97
C TYR A 256 11.95 -9.30 -4.01
N ASP A 257 13.15 -9.92 -3.88
CA ASP A 257 14.45 -9.23 -3.86
C ASP A 257 14.82 -8.60 -5.22
N ASP A 258 14.47 -9.26 -6.34
CA ASP A 258 14.92 -8.85 -7.69
C ASP A 258 14.31 -7.51 -8.15
N LYS A 259 13.34 -6.97 -7.43
CA LYS A 259 12.60 -5.79 -7.85
C LYS A 259 12.91 -4.52 -7.08
N TYR A 260 13.16 -4.61 -5.81
CA TYR A 260 13.74 -3.47 -5.08
C TYR A 260 15.12 -3.15 -5.64
N SER A 261 15.86 -4.17 -6.11
CA SER A 261 17.10 -3.95 -6.83
C SER A 261 16.95 -3.25 -8.19
N ARG A 262 15.80 -3.22 -8.85
CA ARG A 262 15.66 -2.67 -10.22
C ARG A 262 14.86 -1.38 -10.37
N TYR A 263 13.91 -1.07 -9.48
CA TYR A 263 13.27 0.25 -9.48
C TYR A 263 14.17 1.30 -8.82
N ASP A 264 14.99 0.86 -7.86
CA ASP A 264 16.09 1.62 -7.30
C ASP A 264 17.41 1.48 -8.11
N SER A 265 17.58 0.41 -8.87
CA SER A 265 18.85 0.02 -9.47
C SER A 265 19.19 0.70 -10.79
N GLY A 266 18.37 1.61 -11.29
CA GLY A 266 18.79 2.45 -12.42
C GLY A 266 19.87 3.44 -12.03
N ALA A 267 19.93 3.87 -10.76
CA ALA A 267 20.87 4.86 -10.27
C ALA A 267 21.40 4.62 -8.84
N TYR A 268 20.76 3.78 -8.02
CA TYR A 268 21.01 3.71 -6.57
C TYR A 268 21.96 2.58 -6.15
N TYR A 269 21.89 1.40 -6.78
CA TYR A 269 22.68 0.21 -6.36
C TYR A 269 24.13 0.16 -6.87
N SER A 270 24.56 1.08 -7.72
CA SER A 270 25.98 1.17 -8.07
C SER A 270 26.82 1.93 -7.01
N ILE A 271 26.18 2.45 -5.97
CA ILE A 271 26.81 3.31 -4.97
C ILE A 271 27.12 2.56 -3.65
N PHE A 272 26.40 1.47 -3.35
CA PHE A 272 26.60 0.73 -2.11
C PHE A 272 27.33 -0.61 -2.33
N ASP A 273 28.65 -0.58 -2.29
CA ASP A 273 29.48 -1.78 -2.11
C ASP A 273 29.62 -2.21 -0.63
N ASN A 274 28.81 -1.61 0.27
CA ASN A 274 28.92 -1.87 1.70
C ASN A 274 27.64 -2.52 2.25
N PRO A 275 27.59 -3.86 2.40
CA PRO A 275 26.40 -4.57 2.91
C PRO A 275 26.03 -4.19 4.37
N ASP A 276 26.97 -3.65 5.13
CA ASP A 276 26.72 -3.19 6.51
C ASP A 276 25.88 -1.91 6.54
N LEU A 277 25.90 -1.11 5.47
CA LEU A 277 25.12 0.12 5.37
C LEU A 277 23.65 -0.18 5.09
N ASP A 278 23.37 -1.15 4.21
CA ASP A 278 22.01 -1.58 3.93
C ASP A 278 21.34 -2.13 5.20
N GLU A 279 22.05 -2.89 6.01
CA GLU A 279 21.53 -3.39 7.28
C GLU A 279 21.12 -2.25 8.22
N VAL A 280 21.90 -1.18 8.31
CA VAL A 280 21.64 -0.05 9.23
C VAL A 280 20.49 0.86 8.76
N LEU A 281 20.31 1.01 7.45
CA LEU A 281 19.23 1.86 6.90
C LEU A 281 17.82 1.34 7.21
N TYR A 282 17.67 0.03 7.41
CA TYR A 282 16.38 -0.61 7.72
C TYR A 282 16.17 -0.88 9.21
N MET A 283 17.13 -0.53 10.09
CA MET A 283 17.01 -0.71 11.53
C MET A 283 16.07 0.30 12.17
N ASP A 284 15.22 -0.18 13.06
CA ASP A 284 14.48 0.70 13.96
C ASP A 284 15.42 1.40 14.96
N LYS A 285 14.87 2.40 15.65
CA LYS A 285 15.65 3.20 16.63
C LYS A 285 16.32 2.35 17.74
N SER A 286 15.68 1.25 18.16
CA SER A 286 16.19 0.36 19.21
C SER A 286 17.28 -0.57 18.67
N GLU A 287 17.18 -0.98 17.43
CA GLU A 287 18.14 -1.80 16.72
C GLU A 287 19.40 -1.00 16.39
N ILE A 288 19.26 0.25 15.93
CA ILE A 288 20.38 1.18 15.74
C ILE A 288 21.18 1.33 17.06
N VAL A 289 20.49 1.53 18.17
CA VAL A 289 21.16 1.63 19.49
C VAL A 289 21.87 0.35 19.86
N LYS A 290 21.29 -0.82 19.60
CA LYS A 290 21.95 -2.13 19.84
C LYS A 290 23.15 -2.31 18.90
N PHE A 291 22.99 -1.96 17.64
CA PHE A 291 24.06 -2.03 16.65
C PHE A 291 25.24 -1.15 17.05
N ILE A 292 25.02 0.11 17.43
CA ILE A 292 26.07 1.02 17.92
C ILE A 292 26.76 0.45 19.15
N LYS A 293 26.03 -0.14 20.11
CA LYS A 293 26.61 -0.72 21.33
C LYS A 293 27.43 -1.98 21.08
N ASN A 294 27.11 -2.73 20.04
CA ASN A 294 27.71 -4.04 19.79
C ASN A 294 28.84 -4.02 18.76
N ASN A 295 29.02 -2.90 18.04
CA ASN A 295 30.05 -2.78 17.01
C ASN A 295 31.19 -1.86 17.47
N LYS A 296 32.37 -2.04 16.84
CA LYS A 296 33.55 -1.22 17.12
C LYS A 296 33.34 0.20 16.60
N PRO A 297 33.90 1.22 17.30
CA PRO A 297 33.78 2.62 16.90
C PRO A 297 34.25 2.89 15.45
N GLU A 298 35.27 2.17 14.98
CA GLU A 298 35.80 2.30 13.63
C GLU A 298 34.76 1.91 12.59
N LYS A 299 34.06 0.75 12.78
CA LYS A 299 33.00 0.30 11.88
C LYS A 299 31.81 1.28 11.83
N ILE A 300 31.47 1.85 12.97
CA ILE A 300 30.39 2.85 13.06
C ILE A 300 30.80 4.14 12.32
N ALA A 301 32.06 4.57 12.47
CA ALA A 301 32.56 5.74 11.78
C ALA A 301 32.59 5.56 10.25
N ASP A 302 32.95 4.37 9.77
CA ASP A 302 32.95 4.05 8.34
C ASP A 302 31.53 4.13 7.77
N ILE A 303 30.54 3.51 8.43
CA ILE A 303 29.13 3.56 8.02
C ILE A 303 28.58 4.98 8.02
N LEU A 304 28.89 5.78 9.04
CA LEU A 304 28.47 7.18 9.10
C LEU A 304 29.14 8.04 8.00
N SER A 305 30.40 7.74 7.69
CA SER A 305 31.12 8.40 6.59
C SER A 305 30.48 8.09 5.24
N ASP A 306 30.10 6.82 5.01
CA ASP A 306 29.43 6.38 3.79
C ASP A 306 28.04 7.02 3.65
N LEU A 307 27.27 7.09 4.74
CA LEU A 307 25.96 7.78 4.78
C LEU A 307 26.10 9.29 4.44
N ILE A 308 27.11 9.95 5.00
CA ILE A 308 27.36 11.38 4.73
C ILE A 308 27.76 11.59 3.29
N ASN A 309 28.68 10.79 2.77
CA ASN A 309 29.14 10.89 1.38
C ASN A 309 27.99 10.66 0.41
N HIS A 310 27.12 9.69 0.70
CA HIS A 310 25.94 9.41 -0.11
C HIS A 310 24.95 10.60 -0.11
N ALA A 311 24.71 11.21 1.04
CA ALA A 311 23.86 12.40 1.11
C ALA A 311 24.40 13.56 0.25
N PHE A 312 25.70 13.75 0.19
CA PHE A 312 26.33 14.77 -0.68
C PHE A 312 26.22 14.41 -2.16
N GLU A 313 26.41 13.15 -2.54
CA GLU A 313 26.26 12.69 -3.93
C GLU A 313 24.81 12.82 -4.43
N LEU A 314 23.83 12.59 -3.55
CA LEU A 314 22.42 12.78 -3.84
C LEU A 314 22.09 14.26 -4.08
N ASP A 315 22.62 15.16 -3.25
CA ASP A 315 22.46 16.61 -3.43
C ASP A 315 23.07 17.08 -4.75
N ASP A 316 24.23 16.59 -5.13
CA ASP A 316 24.89 16.89 -6.40
C ASP A 316 24.10 16.34 -7.60
N TYR A 317 23.51 15.14 -7.49
CA TYR A 317 22.67 14.53 -8.52
C TYR A 317 21.37 15.33 -8.74
N ILE A 318 20.75 15.81 -7.67
CA ILE A 318 19.58 16.69 -7.72
C ILE A 318 19.94 18.05 -8.33
N ALA A 319 21.09 18.63 -7.97
CA ALA A 319 21.55 19.91 -8.46
C ALA A 319 21.86 19.89 -9.98
N GLN A 320 22.21 18.74 -10.56
CA GLN A 320 22.47 18.54 -11.98
C GLN A 320 21.19 18.43 -12.84
N GLY A 321 19.99 18.61 -12.26
CA GLY A 321 18.73 18.71 -13.01
C GLY A 321 18.08 17.38 -13.36
N ASN A 322 18.54 16.26 -12.83
CA ASN A 322 17.94 14.93 -13.00
C ASN A 322 16.65 14.75 -12.18
N SER A 323 16.07 15.84 -11.67
CA SER A 323 15.00 15.90 -10.69
C SER A 323 13.60 15.65 -11.24
N GLN A 324 13.42 15.20 -12.47
CA GLN A 324 12.09 15.10 -13.08
C GLN A 324 11.25 13.95 -12.49
N TYR A 325 11.87 13.02 -11.77
CA TYR A 325 11.21 11.86 -11.15
C TYR A 325 11.19 11.85 -9.61
N MET A 326 11.90 12.81 -8.95
CA MET A 326 12.00 12.87 -7.49
C MET A 326 11.34 14.09 -6.83
N ARG A 327 10.65 14.95 -7.59
CA ARG A 327 10.10 16.20 -7.04
C ARG A 327 8.96 16.02 -6.08
N ASP A 328 8.23 14.90 -6.12
CA ASP A 328 7.03 14.73 -5.33
C ASP A 328 7.31 14.08 -3.95
N ASP A 329 8.34 13.22 -3.83
CA ASP A 329 8.63 12.53 -2.56
C ASP A 329 9.58 13.27 -1.62
N TYR A 330 10.36 14.23 -2.13
CA TYR A 330 11.42 14.94 -1.36
C TYR A 330 11.00 16.29 -0.79
N ALA A 331 9.92 16.88 -1.27
CA ALA A 331 9.48 18.21 -0.80
C ALA A 331 9.05 18.21 0.67
N ASP A 332 8.53 17.09 1.19
CA ASP A 332 8.12 16.97 2.59
C ASP A 332 9.30 16.75 3.56
N TYR A 333 10.43 16.21 3.07
CA TYR A 333 11.60 15.99 3.92
C TYR A 333 12.44 17.26 4.19
N HIS A 334 12.40 18.23 3.28
CA HIS A 334 13.15 19.49 3.42
C HIS A 334 12.46 20.55 4.28
N SER A 335 11.15 20.50 4.49
CA SER A 335 10.47 21.45 5.38
C SER A 335 10.85 21.28 6.86
N PHE A 336 11.45 20.14 7.22
CA PHE A 336 11.94 19.85 8.58
C PHE A 336 13.39 20.28 8.81
N ASN A 337 14.16 20.62 7.76
CA ASN A 337 15.61 20.84 7.83
C ASN A 337 16.05 22.30 7.75
N ASP A 338 15.16 23.28 7.57
CA ASP A 338 15.53 24.70 7.38
C ASP A 338 15.77 25.53 8.67
N SER A 339 15.82 24.88 9.85
CA SER A 339 16.27 25.59 11.05
C SER A 339 17.78 25.41 11.27
N PRO A 340 18.51 26.48 11.61
CA PRO A 340 19.96 26.42 11.83
C PRO A 340 20.35 25.39 12.91
N ILE A 341 21.47 24.70 12.68
CA ILE A 341 22.01 23.64 13.56
C ILE A 341 22.15 24.10 15.02
N ASP A 342 22.38 25.41 15.26
CA ASP A 342 22.50 25.99 16.59
C ASP A 342 21.19 26.04 17.38
N GLU A 343 20.04 26.13 16.73
CA GLU A 343 18.73 26.12 17.40
C GLU A 343 18.33 24.71 17.85
N ARG A 344 18.71 23.68 17.09
CA ARG A 344 18.46 22.28 17.45
C ARG A 344 19.30 21.81 18.64
N ALA A 345 20.55 22.28 18.72
CA ALA A 345 21.44 21.97 19.84
C ALA A 345 20.94 22.61 21.15
N SER A 346 20.26 23.77 21.09
CA SER A 346 19.67 24.42 22.26
C SER A 346 18.37 23.75 22.71
N LEU A 347 17.55 23.23 21.81
CA LEU A 347 16.32 22.49 22.14
C LEU A 347 16.62 21.12 22.77
N LEU A 348 17.66 20.41 22.29
CA LEU A 348 18.13 19.15 22.89
C LEU A 348 18.74 19.37 24.28
N LYS A 349 19.41 20.51 24.51
CA LYS A 349 19.91 20.87 25.87
C LYS A 349 18.76 21.23 26.83
N ALA A 350 17.71 21.89 26.35
CA ALA A 350 16.55 22.25 27.16
C ALA A 350 15.71 21.01 27.56
N SER A 351 15.58 19.99 26.68
CA SER A 351 14.87 18.76 27.02
C SER A 351 15.62 17.90 28.04
N ASN A 352 16.94 17.82 27.94
CA ASN A 352 17.76 17.07 28.93
C ASN A 352 17.82 17.75 30.29
N GLN A 353 17.70 19.09 30.36
CA GLN A 353 17.68 19.81 31.63
C GLN A 353 16.35 19.63 32.37
N SER A 354 15.23 19.51 31.64
CA SER A 354 13.91 19.26 32.26
C SER A 354 13.76 17.84 32.81
N GLU A 355 14.46 16.84 32.28
CA GLU A 355 14.49 15.48 32.84
C GLU A 355 15.35 15.40 34.11
N LEU A 356 16.47 16.11 34.17
CA LEU A 356 17.33 16.19 35.37
C LEU A 356 16.67 16.91 36.53
N ASP A 357 15.84 17.94 36.27
CA ASP A 357 15.11 18.66 37.28
C ASP A 357 13.91 17.89 37.85
N LEU A 358 13.34 16.94 37.07
CA LEU A 358 12.29 16.05 37.53
C LEU A 358 12.81 14.92 38.44
N GLU A 359 14.01 14.40 38.22
CA GLU A 359 14.60 13.38 39.10
C GLU A 359 15.06 13.93 40.44
N SER A 360 15.40 15.22 40.52
CA SER A 360 15.79 15.88 41.79
C SER A 360 14.62 16.24 42.70
N SER A 361 13.38 16.23 42.18
CA SER A 361 12.17 16.55 42.95
C SER A 361 11.51 15.35 43.66
N TYR A 362 11.99 14.13 43.41
CA TYR A 362 11.47 12.89 44.01
C TYR A 362 12.39 12.26 45.07
N SER A 363 13.47 12.94 45.48
CA SER A 363 14.40 12.48 46.52
C SER A 363 14.49 13.48 47.72
N GLY A 364 13.35 13.97 48.12
CA GLY A 364 13.21 14.80 49.33
C GLY A 364 12.07 14.31 50.21
#